data_68cc5d98825caeaf6c6af6c8c00f91d5
#
_entry.id   68cc5d98825caeaf6c6af6c8c00f91d5
#
_cell.length_a   1.000
_cell.length_b   1.000
_cell.length_c   1.000
_cell.angle_alpha   90.00
_cell.angle_beta   90.00
_cell.angle_gamma   90.00
#
_symmetry.space_group_name_H-M   'P 1'
#
loop_
_entity.id
_entity.type
_entity.pdbx_description
1 polymer ?
#
loop_
_entity_poly.entity_id
_entity_poly.type
_entity_poly.pdbx_seq_one_letter_code
_entity_poly.pdbx_strand_id
1 'polypeptide(L)'
;MDRSFWRSGHTPTLLCAFLYFDLSFMVWYLLGPLQVQIAKSLELSTQARGLMVATPILAGAILRVFMGLLTDRVGAKRAGLMAQVVVIFALFAAWQLGVHSFAEVLLLGVFLGVAGASFSVALPLASRWYPPQHQGTAMGIAGAGNSGTVLAALFAPMIAVAYGWQNVFGLACIPMLLVLVIYAKAAKDAPGEFKQKHLADYARMLGSRDAWWFMFFYMLTFGGFSGFASALPGYFHDEFGFDPKMAGWATAACVFAGSIMRPLGGVLADRIGGTKSLLTVYATTALLIAIAGFRFGGSLVALTLFILAMLCLGAGNGAVFQLVPQRFSKEIGVMTGLIGMAGGVGGFALAASLGAIKQATGDYSIGLWLFAFLAALGWVSLSGVKARWRSSWSVAMARV
;
A
#
# COMPACT_ATOMS: atom_id res chain seq x y z
N MET A 1 3.34 -24.24 -7.68
CA MET A 1 2.20 -24.39 -6.74
C MET A 1 1.68 -25.81 -6.85
N ASP A 2 1.58 -26.49 -5.72
CA ASP A 2 1.13 -27.88 -5.65
C ASP A 2 -0.37 -27.95 -5.98
N ARG A 3 -0.80 -29.01 -6.71
CA ARG A 3 -2.21 -29.25 -7.03
C ARG A 3 -3.09 -29.37 -5.77
N SER A 4 -2.50 -29.72 -4.63
CA SER A 4 -3.17 -29.81 -3.33
C SER A 4 -3.70 -28.46 -2.85
N PHE A 5 -2.98 -27.36 -3.09
CA PHE A 5 -3.37 -26.01 -2.70
C PHE A 5 -4.73 -25.61 -3.30
N TRP A 6 -4.90 -25.78 -4.63
CA TRP A 6 -6.12 -25.36 -5.32
C TRP A 6 -7.38 -26.17 -4.93
N ARG A 7 -7.19 -27.35 -4.33
CA ARG A 7 -8.27 -28.21 -3.83
C ARG A 7 -8.56 -28.04 -2.34
N SER A 8 -7.67 -27.40 -1.58
CA SER A 8 -7.77 -27.27 -0.13
C SER A 8 -8.65 -26.13 0.36
N GLY A 9 -9.13 -25.25 -0.55
CA GLY A 9 -9.94 -24.08 -0.23
C GLY A 9 -10.91 -23.70 -1.34
N HIS A 10 -11.55 -22.53 -1.22
CA HIS A 10 -12.51 -22.05 -2.22
C HIS A 10 -11.83 -21.08 -3.20
N THR A 11 -11.27 -21.63 -4.27
CA THR A 11 -10.55 -20.87 -5.32
C THR A 11 -11.33 -19.68 -5.90
N PRO A 12 -12.64 -19.77 -6.21
CA PRO A 12 -13.38 -18.60 -6.69
C PRO A 12 -13.36 -17.42 -5.71
N THR A 13 -13.47 -17.68 -4.40
CA THR A 13 -13.37 -16.61 -3.38
C THR A 13 -11.96 -16.03 -3.30
N LEU A 14 -10.92 -16.84 -3.44
CA LEU A 14 -9.54 -16.36 -3.49
C LEU A 14 -9.31 -15.41 -4.68
N LEU A 15 -9.79 -15.77 -5.86
CA LEU A 15 -9.71 -14.91 -7.05
C LEU A 15 -10.55 -13.64 -6.91
N CYS A 16 -11.74 -13.73 -6.32
CA CYS A 16 -12.54 -12.55 -5.99
C CYS A 16 -11.83 -11.61 -5.00
N ALA A 17 -11.15 -12.15 -3.98
CA ALA A 17 -10.38 -11.37 -3.03
C ALA A 17 -9.20 -10.65 -3.71
N PHE A 18 -8.50 -11.34 -4.61
CA PHE A 18 -7.44 -10.74 -5.42
C PHE A 18 -7.98 -9.60 -6.30
N LEU A 19 -9.00 -9.86 -7.13
CA LEU A 19 -9.58 -8.85 -8.04
C LEU A 19 -10.15 -7.65 -7.29
N TYR A 20 -10.85 -7.89 -6.18
CA TYR A 20 -11.36 -6.82 -5.32
C TYR A 20 -10.21 -5.95 -4.79
N PHE A 21 -9.15 -6.57 -4.30
CA PHE A 21 -8.00 -5.85 -3.76
C PHE A 21 -7.24 -5.09 -4.86
N ASP A 22 -7.02 -5.73 -6.00
CA ASP A 22 -6.30 -5.16 -7.14
C ASP A 22 -6.98 -3.90 -7.68
N LEU A 23 -8.27 -3.98 -7.99
CA LEU A 23 -9.00 -2.82 -8.50
C LEU A 23 -9.27 -1.77 -7.42
N SER A 24 -9.42 -2.17 -6.16
CA SER A 24 -9.48 -1.21 -5.05
C SER A 24 -8.18 -0.41 -4.94
N PHE A 25 -7.02 -1.05 -5.07
CA PHE A 25 -5.74 -0.36 -5.07
C PHE A 25 -5.53 0.51 -6.31
N MET A 26 -6.03 0.09 -7.47
CA MET A 26 -6.04 0.93 -8.66
C MET A 26 -6.74 2.27 -8.38
N VAL A 27 -7.96 2.25 -7.86
CA VAL A 27 -8.72 3.49 -7.62
C VAL A 27 -8.21 4.26 -6.41
N TRP A 28 -7.67 3.61 -5.41
CA TRP A 28 -7.06 4.25 -4.24
C TRP A 28 -5.92 5.19 -4.62
N TYR A 29 -5.12 4.83 -5.63
CA TYR A 29 -3.96 5.58 -6.09
C TYR A 29 -4.25 6.53 -7.26
N LEU A 30 -5.48 6.68 -7.74
CA LEU A 30 -5.80 7.49 -8.93
C LEU A 30 -5.31 8.93 -8.85
N LEU A 31 -5.37 9.57 -7.67
CA LEU A 31 -4.94 10.96 -7.53
C LEU A 31 -3.43 11.15 -7.74
N GLY A 32 -2.60 10.12 -7.49
CA GLY A 32 -1.16 10.16 -7.73
C GLY A 32 -0.82 10.40 -9.21
N PRO A 33 -1.16 9.48 -10.12
CA PRO A 33 -0.92 9.63 -11.55
C PRO A 33 -1.61 10.83 -12.19
N LEU A 34 -2.75 11.27 -11.64
CA LEU A 34 -3.53 12.42 -12.14
C LEU A 34 -3.07 13.76 -11.56
N GLN A 35 -2.12 13.77 -10.62
CA GLN A 35 -1.78 14.95 -9.84
C GLN A 35 -1.35 16.16 -10.67
N VAL A 36 -0.68 15.94 -11.80
CA VAL A 36 -0.20 17.03 -12.66
C VAL A 36 -1.37 17.73 -13.35
N GLN A 37 -2.33 16.96 -13.90
CA GLN A 37 -3.50 17.49 -14.58
C GLN A 37 -4.47 18.17 -13.59
N ILE A 38 -4.70 17.54 -12.43
CA ILE A 38 -5.56 18.09 -11.39
C ILE A 38 -4.96 19.40 -10.85
N ALA A 39 -3.66 19.40 -10.53
CA ALA A 39 -2.99 20.60 -10.02
C ALA A 39 -3.04 21.76 -11.00
N LYS A 40 -2.85 21.48 -12.30
CA LYS A 40 -2.98 22.50 -13.35
C LYS A 40 -4.41 23.03 -13.49
N SER A 41 -5.40 22.15 -13.41
CA SER A 41 -6.83 22.52 -13.57
C SER A 41 -7.37 23.32 -12.38
N LEU A 42 -6.92 23.01 -11.15
CA LEU A 42 -7.37 23.64 -9.91
C LEU A 42 -6.38 24.66 -9.35
N GLU A 43 -5.33 25.01 -10.11
CA GLU A 43 -4.26 25.97 -9.74
C GLU A 43 -3.64 25.67 -8.37
N LEU A 44 -3.36 24.36 -8.09
CA LEU A 44 -2.86 23.93 -6.80
C LEU A 44 -1.36 24.22 -6.63
N SER A 45 -0.98 24.71 -5.46
CA SER A 45 0.43 24.76 -5.07
C SER A 45 1.04 23.37 -4.95
N THR A 46 2.37 23.29 -4.98
CA THR A 46 3.08 22.00 -4.82
C THR A 46 2.78 21.33 -3.48
N GLN A 47 2.62 22.12 -2.42
CA GLN A 47 2.20 21.61 -1.11
C GLN A 47 0.77 21.05 -1.15
N ALA A 48 -0.19 21.76 -1.74
CA ALA A 48 -1.57 21.32 -1.89
C ALA A 48 -1.64 20.02 -2.71
N ARG A 49 -0.84 19.93 -3.79
CA ARG A 49 -0.69 18.72 -4.60
C ARG A 49 -0.19 17.54 -3.77
N GLY A 50 0.83 17.74 -2.94
CA GLY A 50 1.34 16.72 -2.02
C GLY A 50 0.28 16.24 -1.03
N LEU A 51 -0.50 17.15 -0.43
CA LEU A 51 -1.62 16.81 0.45
C LEU A 51 -2.73 16.05 -0.29
N MET A 52 -3.05 16.46 -1.51
CA MET A 52 -4.06 15.81 -2.35
C MET A 52 -3.74 14.31 -2.56
N VAL A 53 -2.52 13.99 -2.96
CA VAL A 53 -2.13 12.59 -3.21
C VAL A 53 -1.93 11.79 -1.93
N ALA A 54 -1.65 12.46 -0.82
CA ALA A 54 -1.45 11.82 0.49
C ALA A 54 -2.79 11.51 1.20
N THR A 55 -3.84 12.30 0.98
CA THR A 55 -5.12 12.18 1.67
C THR A 55 -5.77 10.79 1.53
N PRO A 56 -5.87 10.17 0.33
CA PRO A 56 -6.39 8.80 0.22
C PRO A 56 -5.59 7.81 1.05
N ILE A 57 -4.27 7.99 1.15
CA ILE A 57 -3.38 7.08 1.88
C ILE A 57 -3.70 7.13 3.37
N LEU A 58 -3.84 8.34 3.94
CA LEU A 58 -4.20 8.52 5.35
C LEU A 58 -5.60 7.99 5.65
N ALA A 59 -6.58 8.33 4.82
CA ALA A 59 -7.94 7.85 4.97
C ALA A 59 -7.99 6.31 4.92
N GLY A 60 -7.31 5.69 3.96
CA GLY A 60 -7.20 4.24 3.88
C GLY A 60 -6.52 3.63 5.10
N ALA A 61 -5.47 4.26 5.62
CA ALA A 61 -4.79 3.82 6.83
C ALA A 61 -5.73 3.73 8.04
N ILE A 62 -6.47 4.80 8.30
CA ILE A 62 -7.43 4.88 9.41
C ILE A 62 -8.57 3.88 9.20
N LEU A 63 -9.14 3.86 8.01
CA LEU A 63 -10.30 3.03 7.67
C LEU A 63 -9.98 1.52 7.70
N ARG A 64 -8.71 1.10 7.60
CA ARG A 64 -8.32 -0.32 7.75
C ARG A 64 -8.75 -0.92 9.08
N VAL A 65 -8.65 -0.18 10.17
CA VAL A 65 -9.09 -0.64 11.49
C VAL A 65 -10.61 -0.84 11.52
N PHE A 66 -11.34 0.17 11.04
CA PHE A 66 -12.81 0.12 11.02
C PHE A 66 -13.34 -0.96 10.07
N MET A 67 -12.74 -1.10 8.89
CA MET A 67 -13.10 -2.15 7.92
C MET A 67 -12.76 -3.54 8.44
N GLY A 68 -11.68 -3.70 9.20
CA GLY A 68 -11.36 -4.96 9.88
C GLY A 68 -12.44 -5.34 10.92
N LEU A 69 -12.86 -4.38 11.75
CA LEU A 69 -13.94 -4.58 12.70
C LEU A 69 -15.30 -4.86 12.02
N LEU A 70 -15.59 -4.15 10.94
CA LEU A 70 -16.81 -4.39 10.15
C LEU A 70 -16.79 -5.80 9.55
N THR A 71 -15.65 -6.22 8.98
CA THR A 71 -15.46 -7.56 8.41
C THR A 71 -15.75 -8.68 9.42
N ASP A 72 -15.33 -8.49 10.68
CA ASP A 72 -15.57 -9.48 11.72
C ASP A 72 -17.04 -9.47 12.22
N ARG A 73 -17.78 -8.36 12.06
CA ARG A 73 -19.19 -8.25 12.47
C ARG A 73 -20.19 -8.73 11.42
N VAL A 74 -20.01 -8.30 10.17
CA VAL A 74 -21.00 -8.55 9.11
C VAL A 74 -20.56 -9.61 8.10
N GLY A 75 -19.33 -10.11 8.22
CA GLY A 75 -18.69 -11.01 7.26
C GLY A 75 -17.88 -10.26 6.19
N ALA A 76 -16.84 -10.92 5.69
CA ALA A 76 -15.92 -10.31 4.73
C ALA A 76 -16.59 -10.02 3.38
N LYS A 77 -17.49 -10.89 2.93
CA LYS A 77 -18.24 -10.67 1.69
C LYS A 77 -19.08 -9.40 1.76
N ARG A 78 -19.90 -9.24 2.80
CA ARG A 78 -20.78 -8.07 2.95
C ARG A 78 -19.98 -6.79 3.13
N ALA A 79 -18.94 -6.81 3.96
CA ALA A 79 -18.05 -5.66 4.15
C ALA A 79 -17.41 -5.22 2.83
N GLY A 80 -16.93 -6.17 2.01
CA GLY A 80 -16.36 -5.88 0.69
C GLY A 80 -17.37 -5.31 -0.31
N LEU A 81 -18.59 -5.81 -0.33
CA LEU A 81 -19.67 -5.26 -1.17
C LEU A 81 -20.00 -3.81 -0.78
N MET A 82 -20.17 -3.55 0.52
CA MET A 82 -20.45 -2.19 1.02
C MET A 82 -19.34 -1.22 0.64
N ALA A 83 -18.08 -1.62 0.83
CA ALA A 83 -16.93 -0.80 0.48
C ALA A 83 -16.88 -0.48 -1.02
N GLN A 84 -17.09 -1.49 -1.89
CA GLN A 84 -17.12 -1.29 -3.34
C GLN A 84 -18.23 -0.34 -3.78
N VAL A 85 -19.43 -0.49 -3.23
CA VAL A 85 -20.56 0.41 -3.55
C VAL A 85 -20.24 1.85 -3.17
N VAL A 86 -19.68 2.09 -1.99
CA VAL A 86 -19.28 3.44 -1.53
C VAL A 86 -18.25 4.05 -2.49
N VAL A 87 -17.23 3.27 -2.88
CA VAL A 87 -16.17 3.76 -3.78
C VAL A 87 -16.72 4.04 -5.18
N ILE A 88 -17.55 3.14 -5.74
CA ILE A 88 -18.18 3.34 -7.05
C ILE A 88 -19.07 4.59 -7.04
N PHE A 89 -19.85 4.78 -5.98
CA PHE A 89 -20.68 5.97 -5.83
C PHE A 89 -19.84 7.25 -5.80
N ALA A 90 -18.72 7.26 -5.06
CA ALA A 90 -17.84 8.42 -5.00
C ALA A 90 -17.18 8.74 -6.35
N LEU A 91 -16.71 7.69 -7.09
CA LEU A 91 -16.16 7.85 -8.43
C LEU A 91 -17.21 8.39 -9.41
N PHE A 92 -18.42 7.82 -9.36
CA PHE A 92 -19.53 8.24 -10.22
C PHE A 92 -19.95 9.69 -9.93
N ALA A 93 -20.06 10.05 -8.65
CA ALA A 93 -20.38 11.41 -8.24
C ALA A 93 -19.31 12.41 -8.71
N ALA A 94 -18.02 12.08 -8.51
CA ALA A 94 -16.91 12.92 -8.96
C ALA A 94 -16.90 13.10 -10.49
N TRP A 95 -17.31 12.07 -11.24
CA TRP A 95 -17.42 12.15 -12.70
C TRP A 95 -18.60 13.01 -13.14
N GLN A 96 -19.81 12.81 -12.56
CA GLN A 96 -21.03 13.48 -13.00
C GLN A 96 -21.12 14.94 -12.52
N LEU A 97 -20.72 15.20 -11.28
CA LEU A 97 -20.78 16.55 -10.69
C LEU A 97 -19.54 17.37 -11.05
N GLY A 98 -18.46 16.71 -11.45
CA GLY A 98 -17.15 17.32 -11.57
C GLY A 98 -16.48 17.52 -10.21
N VAL A 99 -15.21 17.87 -10.25
CA VAL A 99 -14.41 18.25 -9.08
C VAL A 99 -13.81 19.63 -9.41
N HIS A 100 -14.18 20.65 -8.67
CA HIS A 100 -13.92 22.05 -9.02
C HIS A 100 -13.09 22.79 -7.96
N SER A 101 -12.84 22.17 -6.81
CA SER A 101 -12.11 22.78 -5.71
C SER A 101 -11.15 21.80 -5.03
N PHE A 102 -10.16 22.37 -4.32
CA PHE A 102 -9.24 21.58 -3.50
C PHE A 102 -9.96 20.79 -2.41
N ALA A 103 -10.99 21.37 -1.78
CA ALA A 103 -11.77 20.68 -0.76
C ALA A 103 -12.52 19.46 -1.32
N GLU A 104 -13.09 19.57 -2.51
CA GLU A 104 -13.79 18.46 -3.18
C GLU A 104 -12.83 17.32 -3.54
N VAL A 105 -11.62 17.64 -4.03
CA VAL A 105 -10.65 16.60 -4.34
C VAL A 105 -10.13 15.91 -3.07
N LEU A 106 -9.99 16.63 -1.95
CA LEU A 106 -9.66 16.02 -0.66
C LEU A 106 -10.79 15.11 -0.17
N LEU A 107 -12.05 15.55 -0.30
CA LEU A 107 -13.23 14.76 0.05
C LEU A 107 -13.27 13.46 -0.79
N LEU A 108 -13.07 13.57 -2.10
CA LEU A 108 -12.92 12.40 -2.97
C LEU A 108 -11.80 11.48 -2.46
N GLY A 109 -10.65 12.04 -2.09
CA GLY A 109 -9.52 11.30 -1.52
C GLY A 109 -9.89 10.50 -0.28
N VAL A 110 -10.73 11.05 0.61
CA VAL A 110 -11.25 10.33 1.79
C VAL A 110 -12.10 9.14 1.38
N PHE A 111 -13.00 9.29 0.41
CA PHE A 111 -13.80 8.18 -0.11
C PHE A 111 -12.96 7.12 -0.83
N LEU A 112 -11.96 7.53 -1.60
CA LEU A 112 -11.00 6.58 -2.20
C LEU A 112 -10.20 5.84 -1.12
N GLY A 113 -10.04 6.41 0.07
CA GLY A 113 -9.47 5.72 1.23
C GLY A 113 -10.23 4.46 1.64
N VAL A 114 -11.54 4.38 1.39
CA VAL A 114 -12.33 3.14 1.60
C VAL A 114 -11.78 2.01 0.74
N ALA A 115 -11.39 2.29 -0.50
CA ALA A 115 -10.71 1.33 -1.37
C ALA A 115 -9.34 0.92 -0.79
N GLY A 116 -8.58 1.85 -0.20
CA GLY A 116 -7.31 1.55 0.49
C GLY A 116 -7.46 0.65 1.72
N ALA A 117 -8.64 0.59 2.32
CA ALA A 117 -8.96 -0.31 3.42
C ALA A 117 -9.34 -1.74 2.97
N SER A 118 -9.44 -2.02 1.67
CA SER A 118 -9.77 -3.33 1.09
C SER A 118 -8.84 -4.46 1.57
N PHE A 119 -7.61 -4.13 1.92
CA PHE A 119 -6.65 -5.04 2.54
C PHE A 119 -7.23 -5.78 3.75
N SER A 120 -7.96 -5.07 4.63
CA SER A 120 -8.55 -5.62 5.84
C SER A 120 -9.76 -6.54 5.57
N VAL A 121 -10.27 -6.55 4.37
CA VAL A 121 -11.38 -7.40 3.91
C VAL A 121 -10.86 -8.57 3.07
N ALA A 122 -10.03 -8.28 2.08
CA ALA A 122 -9.57 -9.26 1.09
C ALA A 122 -8.71 -10.37 1.70
N LEU A 123 -7.80 -10.04 2.61
CA LEU A 123 -6.93 -11.04 3.22
C LEU A 123 -7.70 -12.04 4.11
N PRO A 124 -8.59 -11.61 5.03
CA PRO A 124 -9.43 -12.55 5.77
C PRO A 124 -10.37 -13.34 4.87
N LEU A 125 -10.96 -12.71 3.85
CA LEU A 125 -11.84 -13.39 2.89
C LEU A 125 -11.11 -14.55 2.20
N ALA A 126 -9.87 -14.35 1.77
CA ALA A 126 -9.06 -15.37 1.14
C ALA A 126 -8.58 -16.44 2.13
N SER A 127 -7.93 -16.03 3.23
CA SER A 127 -7.19 -16.94 4.12
C SER A 127 -8.10 -17.87 4.92
N ARG A 128 -9.30 -17.43 5.30
CA ARG A 128 -10.24 -18.21 6.12
C ARG A 128 -10.75 -19.49 5.44
N TRP A 129 -10.65 -19.59 4.13
CA TRP A 129 -11.00 -20.79 3.35
C TRP A 129 -9.92 -21.87 3.35
N TYR A 130 -8.69 -21.53 3.73
CA TYR A 130 -7.55 -22.42 3.59
C TYR A 130 -7.05 -22.91 4.94
N PRO A 131 -6.61 -24.18 5.03
CA PRO A 131 -6.01 -24.71 6.24
C PRO A 131 -4.70 -23.97 6.58
N PRO A 132 -4.25 -23.99 7.85
CA PRO A 132 -3.12 -23.18 8.33
C PRO A 132 -1.85 -23.23 7.46
N GLN A 133 -1.50 -24.42 6.93
CA GLN A 133 -0.33 -24.60 6.07
C GLN A 133 -0.41 -23.89 4.72
N HIS A 134 -1.62 -23.50 4.27
CA HIS A 134 -1.88 -22.85 2.97
C HIS A 134 -2.33 -21.40 3.11
N GLN A 135 -2.62 -20.91 4.32
CA GLN A 135 -3.08 -19.54 4.54
C GLN A 135 -2.08 -18.48 4.07
N GLY A 136 -0.77 -18.73 4.27
CA GLY A 136 0.26 -17.81 3.79
C GLY A 136 0.25 -17.65 2.27
N THR A 137 0.09 -18.77 1.54
CA THR A 137 -0.02 -18.75 0.07
C THR A 137 -1.30 -18.03 -0.38
N ALA A 138 -2.44 -18.29 0.27
CA ALA A 138 -3.70 -17.61 -0.04
C ALA A 138 -3.62 -16.09 0.19
N MET A 139 -3.04 -15.67 1.31
CA MET A 139 -2.78 -14.26 1.61
C MET A 139 -1.78 -13.62 0.64
N GLY A 140 -0.78 -14.40 0.20
CA GLY A 140 0.19 -13.95 -0.80
C GLY A 140 -0.46 -13.67 -2.15
N ILE A 141 -1.33 -14.58 -2.62
CA ILE A 141 -2.10 -14.39 -3.87
C ILE A 141 -3.05 -13.20 -3.76
N ALA A 142 -3.88 -13.15 -2.71
CA ALA A 142 -4.76 -12.01 -2.50
C ALA A 142 -3.97 -10.70 -2.34
N GLY A 143 -2.86 -10.73 -1.60
CA GLY A 143 -1.99 -9.57 -1.38
C GLY A 143 -1.24 -9.07 -2.62
N ALA A 144 -1.11 -9.91 -3.66
CA ALA A 144 -0.55 -9.49 -4.95
C ALA A 144 -1.45 -8.46 -5.67
N GLY A 145 -2.73 -8.31 -5.24
CA GLY A 145 -3.62 -7.26 -5.73
C GLY A 145 -3.14 -5.82 -5.48
N ASN A 146 -2.06 -5.62 -4.72
CA ASN A 146 -1.36 -4.33 -4.71
C ASN A 146 -0.79 -3.92 -6.10
N SER A 147 -0.73 -4.82 -7.07
CA SER A 147 -0.40 -4.53 -8.47
C SER A 147 -1.39 -3.58 -9.16
N GLY A 148 -2.60 -3.43 -8.65
CA GLY A 148 -3.58 -2.45 -9.16
C GLY A 148 -3.04 -1.01 -9.22
N THR A 149 -2.11 -0.65 -8.35
CA THR A 149 -1.41 0.65 -8.43
C THR A 149 -0.65 0.84 -9.74
N VAL A 150 -0.16 -0.24 -10.34
CA VAL A 150 0.49 -0.21 -11.67
C VAL A 150 -0.53 0.16 -12.76
N LEU A 151 -1.75 -0.41 -12.68
CA LEU A 151 -2.84 -0.08 -13.61
C LEU A 151 -3.19 1.41 -13.54
N ALA A 152 -3.29 1.97 -12.32
CA ALA A 152 -3.51 3.40 -12.15
C ALA A 152 -2.40 4.24 -12.81
N ALA A 153 -1.13 3.91 -12.53
CA ALA A 153 0.01 4.65 -13.03
C ALA A 153 0.13 4.59 -14.57
N LEU A 154 -0.20 3.45 -15.18
CA LEU A 154 -0.16 3.26 -16.62
C LEU A 154 -1.34 3.96 -17.34
N PHE A 155 -2.56 3.67 -16.91
CA PHE A 155 -3.74 4.02 -17.69
C PHE A 155 -4.33 5.37 -17.33
N ALA A 156 -4.31 5.80 -16.06
CA ALA A 156 -4.96 7.03 -15.66
C ALA A 156 -4.41 8.28 -16.38
N PRO A 157 -3.08 8.50 -16.52
CA PRO A 157 -2.56 9.65 -17.27
C PRO A 157 -2.89 9.59 -18.77
N MET A 158 -2.89 8.38 -19.35
CA MET A 158 -3.22 8.20 -20.77
C MET A 158 -4.68 8.60 -21.05
N ILE A 159 -5.59 8.11 -20.21
CA ILE A 159 -7.01 8.43 -20.31
C ILE A 159 -7.24 9.93 -20.04
N ALA A 160 -6.56 10.49 -19.05
CA ALA A 160 -6.68 11.90 -18.70
C ALA A 160 -6.22 12.84 -19.84
N VAL A 161 -5.18 12.47 -20.58
CA VAL A 161 -4.73 13.23 -21.74
C VAL A 161 -5.71 13.14 -22.92
N ALA A 162 -6.33 11.96 -23.12
CA ALA A 162 -7.24 11.73 -24.24
C ALA A 162 -8.65 12.29 -24.00
N TYR A 163 -9.17 12.16 -22.78
CA TYR A 163 -10.57 12.42 -22.45
C TYR A 163 -10.78 13.43 -21.31
N GLY A 164 -9.71 13.95 -20.72
CA GLY A 164 -9.76 14.78 -19.52
C GLY A 164 -9.73 13.94 -18.22
N TRP A 165 -9.11 14.52 -17.19
CA TRP A 165 -8.84 13.78 -15.94
C TRP A 165 -10.10 13.41 -15.16
N GLN A 166 -11.19 14.20 -15.25
CA GLN A 166 -12.46 13.88 -14.59
C GLN A 166 -13.13 12.63 -15.17
N ASN A 167 -12.97 12.37 -16.47
CA ASN A 167 -13.51 11.18 -17.12
C ASN A 167 -12.80 9.90 -16.69
N VAL A 168 -11.60 9.99 -16.11
CA VAL A 168 -10.90 8.82 -15.54
C VAL A 168 -11.74 8.19 -14.42
N PHE A 169 -12.42 9.00 -13.61
CA PHE A 169 -13.28 8.50 -12.52
C PHE A 169 -14.48 7.71 -13.07
N GLY A 170 -15.14 8.23 -14.11
CA GLY A 170 -16.25 7.53 -14.77
C GLY A 170 -15.80 6.21 -15.41
N LEU A 171 -14.67 6.23 -16.12
CA LEU A 171 -14.13 5.02 -16.75
C LEU A 171 -13.65 3.99 -15.71
N ALA A 172 -13.15 4.44 -14.56
CA ALA A 172 -12.78 3.54 -13.46
C ALA A 172 -14.00 2.83 -12.82
N CYS A 173 -15.20 3.41 -12.93
CA CYS A 173 -16.43 2.73 -12.49
C CYS A 173 -16.69 1.42 -13.26
N ILE A 174 -16.30 1.32 -14.53
CA ILE A 174 -16.57 0.14 -15.38
C ILE A 174 -15.90 -1.12 -14.79
N PRO A 175 -14.57 -1.18 -14.61
CA PRO A 175 -13.94 -2.37 -14.02
C PRO A 175 -14.36 -2.58 -12.57
N MET A 176 -14.64 -1.52 -11.80
CA MET A 176 -15.14 -1.65 -10.42
C MET A 176 -16.53 -2.31 -10.38
N LEU A 177 -17.45 -1.93 -11.26
CA LEU A 177 -18.78 -2.56 -11.39
C LEU A 177 -18.66 -4.03 -11.84
N LEU A 178 -17.76 -4.32 -12.78
CA LEU A 178 -17.52 -5.70 -13.21
C LEU A 178 -17.06 -6.57 -12.04
N VAL A 179 -16.08 -6.09 -11.26
CA VAL A 179 -15.60 -6.82 -10.08
C VAL A 179 -16.66 -6.89 -9.00
N LEU A 180 -17.46 -5.85 -8.78
CA LEU A 180 -18.59 -5.88 -7.85
C LEU A 180 -19.55 -7.03 -8.19
N VAL A 181 -19.92 -7.19 -9.47
CA VAL A 181 -20.82 -8.26 -9.93
C VAL A 181 -20.18 -9.64 -9.76
N ILE A 182 -18.91 -9.80 -10.15
CA ILE A 182 -18.17 -11.07 -9.98
C ILE A 182 -18.08 -11.41 -8.49
N TYR A 183 -17.71 -10.46 -7.68
CA TYR A 183 -17.57 -10.61 -6.23
C TYR A 183 -18.90 -10.96 -5.56
N ALA A 184 -20.00 -10.29 -5.93
CA ALA A 184 -21.33 -10.56 -5.39
C ALA A 184 -21.79 -12.01 -5.69
N LYS A 185 -21.50 -12.51 -6.90
CA LYS A 185 -21.91 -13.85 -7.34
C LYS A 185 -20.99 -14.96 -6.83
N ALA A 186 -19.68 -14.77 -6.89
CA ALA A 186 -18.70 -15.84 -6.69
C ALA A 186 -18.01 -15.84 -5.31
N ALA A 187 -17.89 -14.70 -4.64
CA ALA A 187 -17.30 -14.66 -3.29
C ALA A 187 -18.27 -15.24 -2.26
N LYS A 188 -17.70 -15.99 -1.31
CA LYS A 188 -18.44 -16.57 -0.17
C LYS A 188 -17.64 -16.38 1.10
N ASP A 189 -18.32 -16.13 2.22
CA ASP A 189 -17.69 -16.20 3.53
C ASP A 189 -17.36 -17.66 3.88
N ALA A 190 -16.21 -17.87 4.51
CA ALA A 190 -15.81 -19.20 4.97
C ALA A 190 -16.76 -19.69 6.06
N PRO A 191 -17.07 -20.99 6.09
CA PRO A 191 -17.90 -21.57 7.17
C PRO A 191 -17.15 -21.49 8.52
N GLY A 192 -17.89 -21.32 9.60
CA GLY A 192 -17.39 -21.27 10.96
C GLY A 192 -17.59 -19.91 11.64
N GLU A 193 -17.47 -19.90 12.95
CA GLU A 193 -17.50 -18.70 13.76
C GLU A 193 -16.07 -18.13 13.88
N PHE A 194 -15.91 -16.87 13.56
CA PHE A 194 -14.64 -16.17 13.74
C PHE A 194 -14.75 -15.26 14.96
N LYS A 195 -13.72 -15.31 15.81
CA LYS A 195 -13.66 -14.47 17.00
C LYS A 195 -13.71 -12.99 16.59
N GLN A 196 -14.76 -12.31 17.04
CA GLN A 196 -14.91 -10.88 16.82
C GLN A 196 -13.82 -10.12 17.58
N LYS A 197 -13.24 -9.13 16.93
CA LYS A 197 -12.27 -8.21 17.52
C LYS A 197 -12.98 -6.95 17.97
N HIS A 198 -12.46 -6.35 19.04
CA HIS A 198 -12.94 -5.11 19.60
C HIS A 198 -11.84 -4.04 19.55
N LEU A 199 -12.21 -2.77 19.61
CA LEU A 199 -11.22 -1.67 19.70
C LEU A 199 -10.29 -1.84 20.92
N ALA A 200 -10.77 -2.45 21.99
CA ALA A 200 -9.95 -2.78 23.16
C ALA A 200 -8.78 -3.73 22.84
N ASP A 201 -8.94 -4.63 21.87
CA ASP A 201 -7.85 -5.54 21.44
C ASP A 201 -6.74 -4.76 20.75
N TYR A 202 -7.10 -3.76 19.92
CA TYR A 202 -6.14 -2.84 19.31
C TYR A 202 -5.42 -2.00 20.35
N ALA A 203 -6.16 -1.42 21.31
CA ALA A 203 -5.58 -0.64 22.40
C ALA A 203 -4.62 -1.48 23.27
N ARG A 204 -4.98 -2.74 23.56
CA ARG A 204 -4.10 -3.67 24.30
C ARG A 204 -2.78 -3.93 23.56
N MET A 205 -2.82 -4.08 22.24
CA MET A 205 -1.60 -4.29 21.44
C MET A 205 -0.68 -3.07 21.44
N LEU A 206 -1.21 -1.87 21.54
CA LEU A 206 -0.40 -0.65 21.65
C LEU A 206 0.39 -0.58 22.98
N GLY A 207 0.08 -1.38 23.98
CA GLY A 207 0.92 -1.58 25.17
C GLY A 207 2.18 -2.41 24.93
N SER A 208 2.28 -3.12 23.80
CA SER A 208 3.44 -3.94 23.46
C SER A 208 4.54 -3.12 22.77
N ARG A 209 5.76 -3.12 23.33
CA ARG A 209 6.93 -2.47 22.69
C ARG A 209 7.24 -3.07 21.32
N ASP A 210 7.04 -4.38 21.14
CA ASP A 210 7.29 -5.03 19.85
C ASP A 210 6.29 -4.58 18.79
N ALA A 211 5.02 -4.30 19.16
CA ALA A 211 4.04 -3.77 18.23
C ALA A 211 4.49 -2.43 17.60
N TRP A 212 5.03 -1.52 18.41
CA TRP A 212 5.58 -0.25 17.93
C TRP A 212 6.76 -0.43 16.98
N TRP A 213 7.65 -1.40 17.24
CA TRP A 213 8.75 -1.71 16.33
C TRP A 213 8.24 -2.24 14.98
N PHE A 214 7.27 -3.15 14.99
CA PHE A 214 6.67 -3.63 13.73
C PHE A 214 5.94 -2.54 12.97
N MET A 215 5.21 -1.67 13.68
CA MET A 215 4.55 -0.50 13.10
C MET A 215 5.59 0.43 12.45
N PHE A 216 6.68 0.75 13.15
CA PHE A 216 7.76 1.59 12.63
C PHE A 216 8.44 0.97 11.41
N PHE A 217 8.79 -0.31 11.46
CA PHE A 217 9.43 -0.97 10.33
C PHE A 217 8.51 -1.03 9.10
N TYR A 218 7.23 -1.27 9.28
CA TYR A 218 6.30 -1.27 8.15
C TYR A 218 5.96 0.14 7.66
N MET A 219 6.01 1.13 8.54
CA MET A 219 5.92 2.54 8.18
C MET A 219 7.05 2.94 7.22
N LEU A 220 8.26 2.42 7.42
CA LEU A 220 9.38 2.64 6.50
C LEU A 220 9.21 1.88 5.18
N THR A 221 8.87 0.59 5.22
CA THR A 221 8.78 -0.24 4.00
C THR A 221 7.53 0.06 3.19
N PHE A 222 6.34 -0.11 3.75
CA PHE A 222 5.09 0.16 3.03
C PHE A 222 4.81 1.66 2.91
N GLY A 223 5.14 2.42 3.94
CA GLY A 223 5.03 3.89 3.88
C GLY A 223 5.93 4.48 2.80
N GLY A 224 7.17 4.01 2.70
CA GLY A 224 8.08 4.36 1.61
C GLY A 224 7.52 3.98 0.25
N PHE A 225 7.07 2.72 0.09
CA PHE A 225 6.44 2.25 -1.14
C PHE A 225 5.23 3.09 -1.54
N SER A 226 4.27 3.28 -0.62
CA SER A 226 3.01 3.97 -0.90
C SER A 226 3.19 5.47 -1.12
N GLY A 227 4.06 6.10 -0.33
CA GLY A 227 4.38 7.51 -0.47
C GLY A 227 5.06 7.82 -1.79
N PHE A 228 6.08 7.03 -2.18
CA PHE A 228 6.72 7.19 -3.50
C PHE A 228 5.77 6.84 -4.64
N ALA A 229 4.98 5.78 -4.55
CA ALA A 229 4.00 5.45 -5.59
C ALA A 229 3.05 6.62 -5.90
N SER A 230 2.69 7.42 -4.89
CA SER A 230 1.84 8.60 -5.07
C SER A 230 2.61 9.86 -5.48
N ALA A 231 3.85 10.04 -5.03
CA ALA A 231 4.62 11.26 -5.25
C ALA A 231 5.43 11.25 -6.56
N LEU A 232 5.89 10.06 -7.03
CA LEU A 232 6.80 9.94 -8.18
C LEU A 232 6.27 10.54 -9.49
N PRO A 233 4.96 10.49 -9.84
CA PRO A 233 4.49 11.16 -11.04
C PRO A 233 4.80 12.67 -11.03
N GLY A 234 4.56 13.34 -9.89
CA GLY A 234 4.93 14.73 -9.71
C GLY A 234 6.43 14.97 -9.69
N TYR A 235 7.18 14.09 -9.04
CA TYR A 235 8.65 14.16 -9.02
C TYR A 235 9.26 14.10 -10.43
N PHE A 236 8.88 13.12 -11.25
CA PHE A 236 9.40 13.00 -12.63
C PHE A 236 8.96 14.17 -13.51
N HIS A 237 7.75 14.69 -13.30
CA HIS A 237 7.29 15.87 -14.00
C HIS A 237 8.10 17.12 -13.61
N ASP A 238 8.24 17.39 -12.33
CA ASP A 238 8.84 18.63 -11.81
C ASP A 238 10.36 18.68 -11.97
N GLU A 239 11.05 17.54 -11.83
CA GLU A 239 12.51 17.48 -11.86
C GLU A 239 13.08 17.23 -13.25
N PHE A 240 12.33 16.52 -14.11
CA PHE A 240 12.83 16.10 -15.43
C PHE A 240 11.94 16.55 -16.59
N GLY A 241 10.86 17.30 -16.34
CA GLY A 241 9.96 17.79 -17.37
C GLY A 241 9.19 16.69 -18.12
N PHE A 242 9.01 15.52 -17.50
CA PHE A 242 8.25 14.44 -18.11
C PHE A 242 6.79 14.87 -18.29
N ASP A 243 6.24 14.59 -19.47
CA ASP A 243 4.80 14.72 -19.66
C ASP A 243 4.03 13.73 -18.75
N PRO A 244 2.72 13.93 -18.53
CA PRO A 244 1.96 13.07 -17.63
C PRO A 244 1.98 11.58 -17.97
N LYS A 245 2.03 11.21 -19.27
CA LYS A 245 2.11 9.80 -19.69
C LYS A 245 3.46 9.19 -19.33
N MET A 246 4.54 9.91 -19.63
CA MET A 246 5.91 9.44 -19.35
C MET A 246 6.18 9.36 -17.86
N ALA A 247 5.71 10.33 -17.08
CA ALA A 247 5.75 10.29 -15.61
C ALA A 247 4.96 9.11 -15.04
N GLY A 248 3.81 8.81 -15.62
CA GLY A 248 3.00 7.62 -15.28
C GLY A 248 3.73 6.32 -15.58
N TRP A 249 4.34 6.17 -16.75
CA TRP A 249 5.09 4.97 -17.13
C TRP A 249 6.33 4.76 -16.26
N ALA A 250 7.09 5.82 -15.99
CA ALA A 250 8.23 5.77 -15.07
C ALA A 250 7.80 5.32 -13.66
N THR A 251 6.71 5.88 -13.16
CA THR A 251 6.13 5.49 -11.88
C THR A 251 5.63 4.05 -11.90
N ALA A 252 4.95 3.63 -12.97
CA ALA A 252 4.46 2.26 -13.12
C ALA A 252 5.61 1.23 -13.07
N ALA A 253 6.75 1.53 -13.70
CA ALA A 253 7.93 0.66 -13.62
C ALA A 253 8.45 0.52 -12.17
N CYS A 254 8.51 1.64 -11.44
CA CYS A 254 8.91 1.64 -10.03
C CYS A 254 7.93 0.83 -9.15
N VAL A 255 6.63 1.07 -9.31
CA VAL A 255 5.58 0.41 -8.52
C VAL A 255 5.47 -1.07 -8.86
N PHE A 256 5.60 -1.44 -10.14
CA PHE A 256 5.63 -2.84 -10.57
C PHE A 256 6.78 -3.59 -9.92
N ALA A 257 7.98 -3.01 -9.94
CA ALA A 257 9.16 -3.60 -9.31
C ALA A 257 8.92 -3.89 -7.82
N GLY A 258 8.36 -2.93 -7.07
CA GLY A 258 8.05 -3.13 -5.65
C GLY A 258 6.91 -4.11 -5.41
N SER A 259 5.89 -4.11 -6.26
CA SER A 259 4.74 -5.01 -6.13
C SER A 259 5.13 -6.48 -6.32
N ILE A 260 5.92 -6.78 -7.35
CA ILE A 260 6.37 -8.15 -7.63
C ILE A 260 7.37 -8.67 -6.56
N MET A 261 8.15 -7.75 -5.99
CA MET A 261 9.12 -8.12 -4.94
C MET A 261 8.48 -8.39 -3.58
N ARG A 262 7.23 -8.01 -3.34
CA ARG A 262 6.57 -8.24 -2.06
C ARG A 262 6.43 -9.73 -1.72
N PRO A 263 5.86 -10.60 -2.56
CA PRO A 263 5.82 -12.04 -2.29
C PRO A 263 7.23 -12.67 -2.28
N LEU A 264 8.11 -12.25 -3.19
CA LEU A 264 9.49 -12.76 -3.26
C LEU A 264 10.30 -12.39 -2.01
N GLY A 265 10.09 -11.20 -1.46
CA GLY A 265 10.71 -10.75 -0.22
C GLY A 265 10.27 -11.59 0.99
N GLY A 266 9.01 -12.02 1.05
CA GLY A 266 8.52 -12.97 2.05
C GLY A 266 9.23 -14.32 1.94
N VAL A 267 9.32 -14.88 0.74
CA VAL A 267 10.05 -16.16 0.49
C VAL A 267 11.54 -16.03 0.82
N LEU A 268 12.16 -14.90 0.49
CA LEU A 268 13.55 -14.62 0.85
C LEU A 268 13.71 -14.56 2.38
N ALA A 269 12.81 -13.88 3.06
CA ALA A 269 12.81 -13.78 4.52
C ALA A 269 12.63 -15.14 5.21
N ASP A 270 11.85 -16.05 4.61
CA ASP A 270 11.73 -17.43 5.11
C ASP A 270 13.06 -18.20 5.01
N ARG A 271 13.88 -17.92 3.98
CA ARG A 271 15.15 -18.61 3.75
C ARG A 271 16.31 -18.06 4.60
N ILE A 272 16.49 -16.74 4.61
CA ILE A 272 17.67 -16.10 5.22
C ILE A 272 17.37 -15.45 6.59
N GLY A 273 16.08 -15.39 6.98
CA GLY A 273 15.58 -14.73 8.18
C GLY A 273 15.05 -13.33 7.91
N GLY A 274 13.88 -13.00 8.52
CA GLY A 274 13.19 -11.73 8.28
C GLY A 274 14.01 -10.52 8.74
N THR A 275 14.72 -10.59 9.87
CA THR A 275 15.55 -9.49 10.37
C THR A 275 16.76 -9.22 9.48
N LYS A 276 17.41 -10.27 8.94
CA LYS A 276 18.53 -10.10 8.00
C LYS A 276 18.04 -9.45 6.70
N SER A 277 16.90 -9.92 6.19
CA SER A 277 16.26 -9.34 5.00
C SER A 277 15.96 -7.86 5.18
N LEU A 278 15.36 -7.48 6.31
CA LEU A 278 15.02 -6.09 6.61
C LEU A 278 16.27 -5.21 6.79
N LEU A 279 17.32 -5.70 7.44
CA LEU A 279 18.58 -4.97 7.56
C LEU A 279 19.18 -4.65 6.18
N THR A 280 19.20 -5.62 5.27
CA THR A 280 19.66 -5.40 3.89
C THR A 280 18.76 -4.39 3.17
N VAL A 281 17.44 -4.54 3.29
CA VAL A 281 16.46 -3.62 2.69
C VAL A 281 16.69 -2.18 3.15
N TYR A 282 16.81 -1.94 4.46
CA TYR A 282 16.98 -0.58 4.99
C TYR A 282 18.30 0.05 4.59
N ALA A 283 19.40 -0.70 4.69
CA ALA A 283 20.73 -0.19 4.29
C ALA A 283 20.76 0.17 2.80
N THR A 284 20.23 -0.73 1.94
CA THR A 284 20.22 -0.50 0.49
C THR A 284 19.27 0.64 0.12
N THR A 285 18.07 0.70 0.72
CA THR A 285 17.11 1.78 0.47
C THR A 285 17.68 3.13 0.90
N ALA A 286 18.30 3.21 2.09
CA ALA A 286 18.92 4.43 2.57
C ALA A 286 19.99 4.95 1.59
N LEU A 287 20.85 4.05 1.10
CA LEU A 287 21.88 4.39 0.13
C LEU A 287 21.29 4.86 -1.20
N LEU A 288 20.36 4.10 -1.78
CA LEU A 288 19.77 4.42 -3.09
C LEU A 288 19.02 5.76 -3.06
N ILE A 289 18.22 6.01 -2.02
CA ILE A 289 17.47 7.25 -1.90
C ILE A 289 18.39 8.43 -1.56
N ALA A 290 19.44 8.22 -0.76
CA ALA A 290 20.45 9.26 -0.53
C ALA A 290 21.13 9.68 -1.84
N ILE A 291 21.53 8.73 -2.67
CA ILE A 291 22.11 8.99 -4.01
C ILE A 291 21.10 9.74 -4.89
N ALA A 292 19.83 9.32 -4.91
CA ALA A 292 18.78 9.99 -5.68
C ALA A 292 18.63 11.47 -5.26
N GLY A 293 18.80 11.78 -3.98
CA GLY A 293 18.76 13.14 -3.45
C GLY A 293 19.88 14.06 -3.98
N PHE A 294 21.00 13.53 -4.46
CA PHE A 294 22.05 14.32 -5.09
C PHE A 294 21.77 14.68 -6.55
N ARG A 295 20.74 14.06 -7.18
CA ARG A 295 20.27 14.36 -8.54
C ARG A 295 21.34 14.12 -9.64
N PHE A 296 22.27 13.20 -9.43
CA PHE A 296 23.30 12.85 -10.41
C PHE A 296 22.71 12.08 -11.60
N GLY A 297 23.22 12.33 -12.79
CA GLY A 297 23.08 11.44 -13.95
C GLY A 297 21.74 11.50 -14.71
N GLY A 298 20.89 12.48 -14.41
CA GLY A 298 19.65 12.70 -15.18
C GLY A 298 18.52 11.70 -14.86
N SER A 299 17.47 11.73 -15.71
CA SER A 299 16.22 11.00 -15.47
C SER A 299 16.37 9.47 -15.45
N LEU A 300 17.26 8.92 -16.29
CA LEU A 300 17.47 7.46 -16.37
C LEU A 300 18.11 6.92 -15.08
N VAL A 301 19.07 7.66 -14.52
CA VAL A 301 19.71 7.28 -13.26
C VAL A 301 18.71 7.39 -12.12
N ALA A 302 17.94 8.48 -12.05
CA ALA A 302 16.89 8.65 -11.05
C ALA A 302 15.85 7.51 -11.14
N LEU A 303 15.36 7.18 -12.33
CA LEU A 303 14.43 6.08 -12.57
C LEU A 303 15.01 4.75 -12.07
N THR A 304 16.26 4.45 -12.41
CA THR A 304 16.93 3.22 -11.97
C THR A 304 17.04 3.14 -10.45
N LEU A 305 17.45 4.25 -9.79
CA LEU A 305 17.55 4.32 -8.34
C LEU A 305 16.19 4.09 -7.67
N PHE A 306 15.11 4.70 -8.19
CA PHE A 306 13.77 4.49 -7.65
C PHE A 306 13.24 3.09 -7.92
N ILE A 307 13.50 2.48 -9.09
CA ILE A 307 13.15 1.07 -9.35
C ILE A 307 13.82 0.17 -8.31
N LEU A 308 15.12 0.32 -8.09
CA LEU A 308 15.87 -0.48 -7.11
C LEU A 308 15.41 -0.23 -5.68
N ALA A 309 15.14 1.03 -5.30
CA ALA A 309 14.61 1.36 -3.98
C ALA A 309 13.22 0.75 -3.78
N MET A 310 12.33 0.81 -4.78
CA MET A 310 11.00 0.21 -4.71
C MET A 310 11.05 -1.31 -4.66
N LEU A 311 11.98 -1.96 -5.37
CA LEU A 311 12.27 -3.40 -5.20
C LEU A 311 12.61 -3.72 -3.73
N CYS A 312 13.52 -2.95 -3.13
CA CYS A 312 13.89 -3.12 -1.72
C CYS A 312 12.70 -2.93 -0.78
N LEU A 313 11.93 -1.85 -0.94
CA LEU A 313 10.75 -1.55 -0.13
C LEU A 313 9.69 -2.65 -0.26
N GLY A 314 9.46 -3.14 -1.49
CA GLY A 314 8.57 -4.26 -1.76
C GLY A 314 9.01 -5.54 -1.05
N ALA A 315 10.29 -5.89 -1.14
CA ALA A 315 10.86 -7.03 -0.41
C ALA A 315 10.71 -6.87 1.10
N GLY A 316 10.93 -5.66 1.63
CA GLY A 316 10.74 -5.32 3.04
C GLY A 316 9.30 -5.52 3.51
N ASN A 317 8.32 -5.17 2.67
CA ASN A 317 6.91 -5.40 2.97
C ASN A 317 6.62 -6.90 3.22
N GLY A 318 7.19 -7.79 2.41
CA GLY A 318 7.10 -9.24 2.61
C GLY A 318 7.81 -9.70 3.88
N ALA A 319 9.00 -9.17 4.13
CA ALA A 319 9.83 -9.57 5.28
C ALA A 319 9.21 -9.17 6.63
N VAL A 320 8.56 -7.99 6.73
CA VAL A 320 7.82 -7.61 7.95
C VAL A 320 6.71 -8.61 8.24
N PHE A 321 5.89 -8.95 7.23
CA PHE A 321 4.78 -9.89 7.41
C PHE A 321 5.22 -11.34 7.61
N GLN A 322 6.44 -11.70 7.28
CA GLN A 322 7.04 -12.97 7.65
C GLN A 322 7.33 -13.05 9.16
N LEU A 323 7.74 -11.93 9.79
CA LEU A 323 8.06 -11.87 11.21
C LEU A 323 6.81 -11.75 12.12
N VAL A 324 5.73 -11.11 11.64
CA VAL A 324 4.52 -10.84 12.44
C VAL A 324 3.90 -12.10 13.06
N PRO A 325 3.66 -13.20 12.30
CA PRO A 325 3.11 -14.43 12.87
C PRO A 325 4.02 -15.09 13.91
N GLN A 326 5.33 -14.93 13.79
CA GLN A 326 6.30 -15.49 14.72
C GLN A 326 6.18 -14.85 16.10
N ARG A 327 5.83 -13.57 16.16
CA ARG A 327 5.70 -12.83 17.43
C ARG A 327 4.28 -12.75 17.94
N PHE A 328 3.29 -12.61 17.07
CA PHE A 328 1.90 -12.31 17.40
C PHE A 328 0.92 -13.34 16.80
N SER A 329 1.23 -14.63 16.96
CA SER A 329 0.43 -15.72 16.38
C SER A 329 -1.05 -15.70 16.79
N LYS A 330 -1.35 -15.32 18.02
CA LYS A 330 -2.74 -15.24 18.56
C LYS A 330 -3.46 -13.95 18.14
N GLU A 331 -2.72 -12.86 17.98
CA GLU A 331 -3.22 -11.51 17.68
C GLU A 331 -2.94 -11.06 16.24
N ILE A 332 -2.62 -11.99 15.35
CA ILE A 332 -2.15 -11.70 13.98
C ILE A 332 -3.07 -10.74 13.23
N GLY A 333 -4.38 -10.88 13.37
CA GLY A 333 -5.33 -10.02 12.65
C GLY A 333 -5.36 -8.58 13.19
N VAL A 334 -5.24 -8.38 14.51
CA VAL A 334 -5.16 -7.05 15.14
C VAL A 334 -3.83 -6.39 14.74
N MET A 335 -2.73 -7.14 14.83
CA MET A 335 -1.41 -6.65 14.47
C MET A 335 -1.30 -6.31 12.98
N THR A 336 -1.88 -7.13 12.10
CA THR A 336 -1.94 -6.81 10.66
C THR A 336 -2.67 -5.48 10.41
N GLY A 337 -3.76 -5.22 11.14
CA GLY A 337 -4.49 -3.95 11.06
C GLY A 337 -3.65 -2.76 11.53
N LEU A 338 -3.02 -2.85 12.71
CA LEU A 338 -2.16 -1.78 13.28
C LEU A 338 -0.94 -1.51 12.40
N ILE A 339 -0.25 -2.55 11.98
CA ILE A 339 0.93 -2.45 11.12
C ILE A 339 0.53 -1.83 9.77
N GLY A 340 -0.60 -2.28 9.20
CA GLY A 340 -1.13 -1.72 7.96
C GLY A 340 -1.53 -0.25 8.07
N MET A 341 -2.12 0.15 9.21
CA MET A 341 -2.42 1.55 9.51
C MET A 341 -1.14 2.38 9.59
N ALA A 342 -0.15 1.93 10.37
CA ALA A 342 1.12 2.64 10.52
C ALA A 342 1.84 2.81 9.17
N GLY A 343 1.84 1.77 8.32
CA GLY A 343 2.37 1.87 6.97
C GLY A 343 1.70 2.95 6.12
N GLY A 344 0.37 3.05 6.20
CA GLY A 344 -0.36 4.12 5.50
C GLY A 344 -0.08 5.51 6.08
N VAL A 345 0.03 5.65 7.41
CA VAL A 345 0.46 6.91 8.04
C VAL A 345 1.85 7.34 7.54
N GLY A 346 2.79 6.39 7.42
CA GLY A 346 4.11 6.65 6.85
C GLY A 346 4.05 7.12 5.40
N GLY A 347 3.19 6.50 4.58
CA GLY A 347 2.99 6.90 3.19
C GLY A 347 2.39 8.28 3.04
N PHE A 348 1.40 8.61 3.87
CA PHE A 348 0.87 9.97 3.97
C PHE A 348 1.96 10.98 4.33
N ALA A 349 2.71 10.70 5.41
CA ALA A 349 3.77 11.59 5.88
C ALA A 349 4.82 11.84 4.79
N LEU A 350 5.25 10.79 4.07
CA LEU A 350 6.22 10.91 3.00
C LEU A 350 5.68 11.74 1.82
N ALA A 351 4.50 11.41 1.30
CA ALA A 351 3.94 12.11 0.14
C ALA A 351 3.63 13.57 0.44
N ALA A 352 3.05 13.87 1.62
CA ALA A 352 2.76 15.24 2.05
C ALA A 352 4.04 16.04 2.31
N SER A 353 5.04 15.45 2.98
CA SER A 353 6.31 16.14 3.28
C SER A 353 7.11 16.44 2.01
N LEU A 354 7.13 15.54 1.02
CA LEU A 354 7.79 15.78 -0.26
C LEU A 354 7.19 17.02 -0.96
N GLY A 355 5.87 17.14 -0.99
CA GLY A 355 5.21 18.33 -1.55
C GLY A 355 5.52 19.61 -0.78
N ALA A 356 5.47 19.57 0.55
CA ALA A 356 5.77 20.71 1.41
C ALA A 356 7.24 21.16 1.31
N ILE A 357 8.19 20.20 1.32
CA ILE A 357 9.61 20.48 1.19
C ILE A 357 9.91 21.07 -0.20
N LYS A 358 9.36 20.50 -1.27
CA LYS A 358 9.50 21.06 -2.62
C LYS A 358 8.99 22.50 -2.69
N GLN A 359 7.86 22.80 -2.07
CA GLN A 359 7.31 24.15 -2.01
C GLN A 359 8.24 25.12 -1.28
N ALA A 360 8.87 24.67 -0.20
CA ALA A 360 9.73 25.51 0.65
C ALA A 360 11.14 25.70 0.11
N THR A 361 11.71 24.66 -0.50
CA THR A 361 13.15 24.61 -0.87
C THR A 361 13.41 24.68 -2.38
N GLY A 362 12.37 24.50 -3.18
CA GLY A 362 12.49 24.47 -4.65
C GLY A 362 12.82 23.11 -5.26
N ASP A 363 13.23 22.11 -4.45
CA ASP A 363 13.54 20.76 -4.94
C ASP A 363 13.13 19.66 -3.94
N TYR A 364 13.29 18.38 -4.33
CA TYR A 364 12.93 17.23 -3.52
C TYR A 364 14.10 16.67 -2.67
N SER A 365 15.31 17.18 -2.83
CA SER A 365 16.54 16.59 -2.26
C SER A 365 16.47 16.40 -0.76
N ILE A 366 16.04 17.44 -0.01
CA ILE A 366 15.92 17.38 1.45
C ILE A 366 14.91 16.32 1.87
N GLY A 367 13.78 16.19 1.16
CA GLY A 367 12.78 15.19 1.45
C GLY A 367 13.29 13.76 1.21
N LEU A 368 14.07 13.55 0.16
CA LEU A 368 14.71 12.26 -0.13
C LEU A 368 15.77 11.93 0.92
N TRP A 369 16.61 12.88 1.32
CA TRP A 369 17.60 12.67 2.39
C TRP A 369 16.95 12.41 3.75
N LEU A 370 15.84 13.08 4.05
CA LEU A 370 15.09 12.79 5.27
C LEU A 370 14.58 11.35 5.28
N PHE A 371 14.02 10.87 4.17
CA PHE A 371 13.58 9.48 4.08
C PHE A 371 14.77 8.50 4.15
N ALA A 372 15.89 8.81 3.49
CA ALA A 372 17.12 8.02 3.58
C ALA A 372 17.64 7.93 5.02
N PHE A 373 17.60 9.04 5.75
CA PHE A 373 17.94 9.08 7.19
C PHE A 373 17.00 8.19 8.02
N LEU A 374 15.69 8.26 7.78
CA LEU A 374 14.71 7.40 8.47
C LEU A 374 14.94 5.92 8.15
N ALA A 375 15.29 5.56 6.91
CA ALA A 375 15.66 4.19 6.55
C ALA A 375 16.94 3.74 7.26
N ALA A 376 17.95 4.59 7.35
CA ALA A 376 19.16 4.33 8.12
C ALA A 376 18.87 4.17 9.62
N LEU A 377 17.97 4.99 10.18
CA LEU A 377 17.49 4.85 11.55
C LEU A 377 16.76 3.51 11.76
N GLY A 378 15.99 3.06 10.76
CA GLY A 378 15.38 1.73 10.73
C GLY A 378 16.43 0.62 10.81
N TRP A 379 17.51 0.75 10.07
CA TRP A 379 18.64 -0.19 10.11
C TRP A 379 19.33 -0.24 11.48
N VAL A 380 19.65 0.91 12.06
CA VAL A 380 20.25 1.03 13.40
C VAL A 380 19.33 0.44 14.46
N SER A 381 18.06 0.85 14.45
CA SER A 381 17.05 0.41 15.42
C SER A 381 16.84 -1.11 15.36
N LEU A 382 16.74 -1.68 14.16
CA LEU A 382 16.57 -3.12 14.00
C LEU A 382 17.81 -3.88 14.46
N SER A 383 19.01 -3.35 14.23
CA SER A 383 20.27 -3.93 14.72
C SER A 383 20.28 -4.05 16.25
N GLY A 384 19.77 -3.03 16.96
CA GLY A 384 19.64 -3.03 18.41
C GLY A 384 18.53 -3.97 18.93
N VAL A 385 17.37 -3.95 18.28
CA VAL A 385 16.21 -4.76 18.71
C VAL A 385 16.41 -6.24 18.43
N LYS A 386 17.12 -6.59 17.38
CA LYS A 386 17.38 -7.98 16.95
C LYS A 386 17.97 -8.87 18.06
N ALA A 387 18.91 -8.35 18.84
CA ALA A 387 19.52 -9.10 19.94
C ALA A 387 18.49 -9.46 21.01
N ARG A 388 17.61 -8.51 21.37
CA ARG A 388 16.50 -8.73 22.31
C ARG A 388 15.49 -9.73 21.78
N TRP A 389 15.13 -9.66 20.52
CA TRP A 389 14.18 -10.60 19.90
C TRP A 389 14.72 -12.02 19.90
N ARG A 390 15.99 -12.22 19.59
CA ARG A 390 16.63 -13.55 19.63
C ARG A 390 16.62 -14.18 21.02
N SER A 391 16.74 -13.39 22.08
CA SER A 391 16.72 -13.89 23.46
C SER A 391 15.31 -14.08 24.02
N SER A 392 14.30 -13.32 23.53
CA SER A 392 12.94 -13.30 24.09
C SER A 392 11.94 -14.15 23.32
N TRP A 393 12.21 -14.48 22.05
CA TRP A 393 11.33 -15.34 21.27
C TRP A 393 11.77 -16.81 21.45
N SER A 394 10.81 -17.74 21.62
CA SER A 394 11.13 -19.14 21.85
C SER A 394 12.00 -19.74 20.76
N VAL A 395 12.95 -20.58 21.13
CA VAL A 395 13.99 -21.19 20.27
C VAL A 395 13.41 -21.93 19.05
N ALA A 396 12.18 -22.42 19.11
CA ALA A 396 11.48 -23.10 18.01
C ALA A 396 11.08 -22.15 16.85
N MET A 397 11.09 -20.82 17.06
CA MET A 397 10.68 -19.83 16.07
C MET A 397 11.82 -18.94 15.56
N ALA A 398 13.06 -19.19 15.96
CA ALA A 398 14.19 -18.28 15.76
C ALA A 398 14.82 -18.39 14.36
N ARG A 399 14.07 -18.11 13.30
CA ARG A 399 14.63 -17.55 12.05
C ARG A 399 14.62 -16.01 12.07
N VAL A 400 14.93 -15.46 13.24
CA VAL A 400 15.06 -14.00 13.48
C VAL A 400 16.43 -13.49 13.04
#